data_854ca124abb759f02bf704449750bb6d
#
_entry.id   854ca124abb759f02bf704449750bb6d
#
_cell.length_a   1.000
_cell.length_b   1.000
_cell.length_c   1.000
_cell.angle_alpha   90.00
_cell.angle_beta   90.00
_cell.angle_gamma   90.00
#
_symmetry.space_group_name_H-M   'P 1'
#
loop_
_entity.id
_entity.type
_entity.pdbx_description
1 polymer ?
#
loop_
_entity_poly.entity_id
_entity_poly.type
_entity_poly.pdbx_seq_one_letter_code
_entity_poly.pdbx_strand_id
1 'polypeptide(L)'
;VVDTMFARYDMGGAARAELAECPGYGETFTVVAATVPGFKDLAVAAKNLIEKDGCAIVVALGMPGSAPIDKQCAHEAALGIMQAQLLTSTPILEVFVHEDESPDPVVLASVFENRSRKHARNAYWMIFEPEQLRERAGMGIRQGFADAGPLKVD
;
A
#
# COMPACT_ATOMS: atom_id res chain seq x y z
N VAL A 1 -7.74 -4.95 -1.56
CA VAL A 1 -6.57 -4.48 -2.34
C VAL A 1 -7.07 -3.82 -3.61
N VAL A 2 -6.60 -2.62 -3.91
CA VAL A 2 -6.84 -1.97 -5.21
C VAL A 2 -5.51 -1.54 -5.82
N ASP A 3 -5.32 -1.83 -7.11
CA ASP A 3 -4.10 -1.52 -7.85
C ASP A 3 -4.38 -0.84 -9.20
N THR A 4 -3.32 -0.47 -9.90
CA THR A 4 -3.42 0.22 -11.18
C THR A 4 -2.88 -0.62 -12.32
N MET A 5 -3.61 -0.61 -13.44
CA MET A 5 -3.22 -1.27 -14.70
C MET A 5 -1.89 -0.70 -15.25
N PHE A 6 -1.60 0.56 -15.02
CA PHE A 6 -0.37 1.22 -15.51
C PHE A 6 0.91 0.80 -14.82
N ALA A 7 0.84 0.18 -13.63
CA ALA A 7 2.03 -0.25 -12.92
C ALA A 7 2.80 -1.29 -13.75
N ARG A 8 4.13 -1.13 -13.84
CA ARG A 8 5.03 -2.06 -14.54
C ARG A 8 5.42 -3.28 -13.69
N TYR A 9 4.81 -3.42 -12.52
CA TYR A 9 4.97 -4.51 -11.58
C TYR A 9 3.61 -4.91 -11.02
N ASP A 10 3.35 -6.20 -10.81
CA ASP A 10 2.11 -6.69 -10.20
C ASP A 10 2.13 -6.46 -8.67
N MET A 11 1.94 -5.20 -8.30
CA MET A 11 1.90 -4.80 -6.89
C MET A 11 0.73 -5.43 -6.15
N GLY A 12 -0.42 -5.53 -6.83
CA GLY A 12 -1.61 -6.15 -6.26
C GLY A 12 -1.41 -7.65 -6.01
N GLY A 13 -0.76 -8.36 -6.92
CA GLY A 13 -0.38 -9.76 -6.75
C GLY A 13 0.55 -9.96 -5.56
N ALA A 14 1.59 -9.14 -5.44
CA ALA A 14 2.52 -9.18 -4.30
C ALA A 14 1.82 -8.93 -2.95
N ALA A 15 0.94 -7.94 -2.89
CA ALA A 15 0.17 -7.63 -1.69
C ALA A 15 -0.80 -8.78 -1.30
N ARG A 16 -1.51 -9.34 -2.28
CA ARG A 16 -2.41 -10.49 -2.05
C ARG A 16 -1.66 -11.74 -1.62
N ALA A 17 -0.51 -12.01 -2.22
CA ALA A 17 0.34 -13.14 -1.81
C ALA A 17 0.78 -13.02 -0.35
N GLU A 18 1.18 -11.82 0.08
CA GLU A 18 1.54 -11.56 1.48
C GLU A 18 0.36 -11.78 2.43
N LEU A 19 -0.83 -11.30 2.07
CA LEU A 19 -2.02 -11.46 2.89
C LEU A 19 -2.46 -12.93 2.97
N ALA A 20 -2.24 -13.70 1.91
CA ALA A 20 -2.55 -15.13 1.89
C ALA A 20 -1.65 -15.95 2.85
N GLU A 21 -0.48 -15.42 3.21
CA GLU A 21 0.41 -16.03 4.20
C GLU A 21 0.06 -15.64 5.65
N CYS A 22 -0.87 -14.68 5.84
CA CYS A 22 -1.28 -14.25 7.18
C CYS A 22 -2.20 -15.26 7.86
N PRO A 23 -2.08 -15.44 9.18
CA PRO A 23 -2.97 -16.31 9.94
C PRO A 23 -4.44 -15.94 9.76
N GLY A 24 -5.28 -16.93 9.56
CA GLY A 24 -6.73 -16.75 9.40
C GLY A 24 -7.20 -16.36 7.99
N TYR A 25 -6.29 -16.33 7.02
CA TYR A 25 -6.71 -16.12 5.61
C TYR A 25 -7.66 -17.22 5.14
N GLY A 26 -8.76 -16.82 4.52
CA GLY A 26 -9.82 -17.71 4.06
C GLY A 26 -10.83 -18.15 5.13
N GLU A 27 -10.51 -17.96 6.42
CA GLU A 27 -11.37 -18.32 7.56
C GLU A 27 -11.86 -17.08 8.31
N THR A 28 -10.93 -16.30 8.83
CA THR A 28 -11.21 -15.09 9.62
C THR A 28 -11.36 -13.86 8.73
N PHE A 29 -10.62 -13.80 7.64
CA PHE A 29 -10.71 -12.73 6.65
C PHE A 29 -10.46 -13.23 5.23
N THR A 30 -10.94 -12.46 4.27
CA THR A 30 -10.72 -12.66 2.85
C THR A 30 -10.23 -11.36 2.20
N VAL A 31 -9.72 -11.45 0.99
CA VAL A 31 -9.23 -10.29 0.24
C VAL A 31 -10.10 -10.08 -0.98
N VAL A 32 -10.72 -8.90 -1.06
CA VAL A 32 -11.36 -8.40 -2.28
C VAL A 32 -10.33 -7.62 -3.08
N ALA A 33 -10.28 -7.81 -4.38
CA ALA A 33 -9.33 -7.14 -5.28
C ALA A 33 -10.05 -6.39 -6.38
N ALA A 34 -9.50 -5.23 -6.75
CA ALA A 34 -9.93 -4.44 -7.89
C ALA A 34 -8.71 -3.83 -8.59
N THR A 35 -8.78 -3.69 -9.90
CA THR A 35 -7.76 -2.98 -10.69
C THR A 35 -8.42 -1.83 -11.43
N VAL A 36 -7.81 -0.64 -11.36
CA VAL A 36 -8.29 0.57 -12.02
C VAL A 36 -7.28 1.05 -13.08
N PRO A 37 -7.70 1.88 -14.05
CA PRO A 37 -6.79 2.38 -15.09
C PRO A 37 -5.59 3.12 -14.54
N GLY A 38 -5.78 4.05 -13.61
CA GLY A 38 -4.73 4.92 -13.10
C GLY A 38 -4.91 5.26 -11.63
N PHE A 39 -3.88 5.85 -11.04
CA PHE A 39 -3.88 6.13 -9.60
C PHE A 39 -4.88 7.22 -9.17
N LYS A 40 -5.37 8.07 -10.06
CA LYS A 40 -6.47 9.00 -9.74
C LYS A 40 -7.82 8.30 -9.52
N ASP A 41 -7.97 7.07 -10.01
CA ASP A 41 -9.18 6.27 -9.84
C ASP A 41 -9.18 5.47 -8.52
N LEU A 42 -8.03 5.38 -7.84
CA LEU A 42 -7.86 4.59 -6.62
C LEU A 42 -8.78 5.05 -5.49
N ALA A 43 -8.99 6.35 -5.33
CA ALA A 43 -9.78 6.89 -4.23
C ALA A 43 -11.24 6.42 -4.27
N VAL A 44 -11.88 6.48 -5.44
CA VAL A 44 -13.26 6.03 -5.58
C VAL A 44 -13.37 4.51 -5.54
N ALA A 45 -12.39 3.80 -6.08
CA ALA A 45 -12.35 2.33 -6.00
C ALA A 45 -12.19 1.85 -4.56
N ALA A 46 -11.25 2.45 -3.80
CA ALA A 46 -11.07 2.14 -2.38
C ALA A 46 -12.34 2.43 -1.57
N LYS A 47 -12.98 3.58 -1.80
CA LYS A 47 -14.26 3.93 -1.17
C LYS A 47 -15.35 2.89 -1.46
N ASN A 48 -15.45 2.42 -2.71
CA ASN A 48 -16.41 1.39 -3.08
C ASN A 48 -16.12 0.05 -2.39
N LEU A 49 -14.85 -0.38 -2.30
CA LEU A 49 -14.47 -1.58 -1.55
C LEU A 49 -14.90 -1.50 -0.07
N ILE A 50 -14.83 -0.32 0.53
CA ILE A 50 -15.27 -0.11 1.91
C ILE A 50 -16.80 -0.13 2.00
N GLU A 51 -17.50 0.68 1.21
CA GLU A 51 -18.94 0.90 1.37
C GLU A 51 -19.81 -0.20 0.77
N LYS A 52 -19.36 -0.85 -0.31
CA LYS A 52 -20.15 -1.87 -1.01
C LYS A 52 -19.72 -3.29 -0.64
N ASP A 53 -18.42 -3.51 -0.48
CA ASP A 53 -17.86 -4.83 -0.20
C ASP A 53 -17.53 -5.05 1.29
N GLY A 54 -17.71 -4.01 2.14
CA GLY A 54 -17.53 -4.11 3.58
C GLY A 54 -16.08 -4.27 4.04
N CYS A 55 -15.11 -3.82 3.22
CA CYS A 55 -13.71 -3.94 3.58
C CYS A 55 -13.36 -3.06 4.80
N ALA A 56 -12.78 -3.66 5.83
CA ALA A 56 -12.35 -2.98 7.05
C ALA A 56 -11.07 -2.15 6.88
N ILE A 57 -10.31 -2.39 5.81
CA ILE A 57 -9.10 -1.68 5.43
C ILE A 57 -8.84 -1.88 3.94
N VAL A 58 -8.21 -0.90 3.29
CA VAL A 58 -7.80 -1.01 1.89
C VAL A 58 -6.30 -0.74 1.75
N VAL A 59 -5.63 -1.49 0.88
CA VAL A 59 -4.28 -1.20 0.40
C VAL A 59 -4.41 -0.72 -1.05
N ALA A 60 -4.05 0.53 -1.30
CA ALA A 60 -4.14 1.20 -2.59
C ALA A 60 -2.74 1.36 -3.20
N LEU A 61 -2.50 0.70 -4.31
CA LEU A 61 -1.17 0.51 -4.91
C LEU A 61 -1.08 1.21 -6.27
N GLY A 62 0.03 1.90 -6.51
CA GLY A 62 0.25 2.58 -7.78
C GLY A 62 1.71 2.86 -8.08
N MET A 63 2.01 3.05 -9.37
CA MET A 63 3.31 3.45 -9.86
C MET A 63 3.22 4.79 -10.58
N PRO A 64 3.50 5.93 -9.90
CA PRO A 64 3.67 7.19 -10.59
C PRO A 64 4.93 7.20 -11.46
N GLY A 65 4.84 7.82 -12.63
CA GLY A 65 5.99 8.06 -13.49
C GLY A 65 6.98 9.07 -12.90
N SER A 66 8.08 9.27 -13.62
CA SER A 66 9.18 10.14 -13.19
C SER A 66 8.97 11.62 -13.54
N ALA A 67 8.07 11.92 -14.48
CA ALA A 67 7.85 13.31 -14.92
C ALA A 67 7.20 14.17 -13.82
N PRO A 68 7.48 15.49 -13.78
CA PRO A 68 6.86 16.38 -12.80
C PRO A 68 5.33 16.30 -12.76
N ILE A 69 4.69 16.14 -13.91
CA ILE A 69 3.24 15.99 -14.00
C ILE A 69 2.75 14.70 -13.33
N ASP A 70 3.51 13.61 -13.42
CA ASP A 70 3.15 12.34 -12.80
C ASP A 70 3.23 12.45 -11.27
N LYS A 71 4.24 13.15 -10.76
CA LYS A 71 4.39 13.43 -9.32
C LYS A 71 3.27 14.32 -8.80
N GLN A 72 2.87 15.33 -9.56
CA GLN A 72 1.70 16.14 -9.23
C GLN A 72 0.41 15.31 -9.22
N CYS A 73 0.19 14.49 -10.23
CA CYS A 73 -0.96 13.62 -10.31
C CYS A 73 -0.99 12.59 -9.15
N ALA A 74 0.17 12.07 -8.74
CA ALA A 74 0.28 11.20 -7.58
C ALA A 74 -0.13 11.93 -6.29
N HIS A 75 0.34 13.17 -6.10
CA HIS A 75 -0.06 13.99 -4.96
C HIS A 75 -1.57 14.27 -4.94
N GLU A 76 -2.17 14.58 -6.09
CA GLU A 76 -3.63 14.76 -6.18
C GLU A 76 -4.40 13.47 -5.86
N ALA A 77 -3.89 12.31 -6.31
CA ALA A 77 -4.46 11.01 -5.98
C ALA A 77 -4.36 10.72 -4.47
N ALA A 78 -3.22 11.03 -3.85
CA ALA A 78 -3.02 10.92 -2.39
C ALA A 78 -4.05 11.76 -1.63
N LEU A 79 -4.31 12.99 -2.05
CA LEU A 79 -5.36 13.84 -1.45
C LEU A 79 -6.74 13.20 -1.57
N GLY A 80 -7.07 12.61 -2.73
CA GLY A 80 -8.32 11.88 -2.94
C GLY A 80 -8.44 10.65 -2.03
N ILE A 81 -7.36 9.89 -1.86
CA ILE A 81 -7.30 8.73 -0.97
C ILE A 81 -7.51 9.17 0.50
N MET A 82 -6.84 10.23 0.94
CA MET A 82 -7.05 10.78 2.29
C MET A 82 -8.50 11.24 2.51
N GLN A 83 -9.13 11.87 1.52
CA GLN A 83 -10.54 12.23 1.62
C GLN A 83 -11.43 11.00 1.74
N ALA A 84 -11.17 9.94 0.94
CA ALA A 84 -11.93 8.70 1.04
C ALA A 84 -11.80 8.07 2.43
N GLN A 85 -10.59 8.05 3.03
CA GLN A 85 -10.38 7.61 4.41
C GLN A 85 -11.23 8.38 5.41
N LEU A 86 -11.21 9.71 5.33
CA LEU A 86 -11.97 10.57 6.25
C LEU A 86 -13.47 10.38 6.09
N LEU A 87 -13.96 10.27 4.86
CA LEU A 87 -15.39 10.09 4.57
C LEU A 87 -15.92 8.74 5.03
N THR A 88 -15.08 7.70 5.02
CA THR A 88 -15.48 6.35 5.40
C THR A 88 -15.06 5.97 6.82
N SER A 89 -14.25 6.80 7.48
CA SER A 89 -13.60 6.48 8.75
C SER A 89 -12.88 5.12 8.73
N THR A 90 -12.36 4.72 7.57
CA THR A 90 -11.72 3.44 7.34
C THR A 90 -10.32 3.64 6.75
N PRO A 91 -9.28 3.00 7.29
CA PRO A 91 -7.91 3.18 6.79
C PRO A 91 -7.76 2.75 5.34
N ILE A 92 -7.05 3.57 4.55
CA ILE A 92 -6.60 3.22 3.21
C ILE A 92 -5.08 3.44 3.18
N LEU A 93 -4.31 2.37 3.16
CA LEU A 93 -2.86 2.45 3.06
C LEU A 93 -2.47 2.75 1.61
N GLU A 94 -2.00 3.95 1.37
CA GLU A 94 -1.41 4.32 0.09
C GLU A 94 -0.01 3.74 -0.07
N VAL A 95 0.23 3.10 -1.20
CA VAL A 95 1.52 2.46 -1.53
C VAL A 95 1.92 2.88 -2.93
N PHE A 96 2.59 4.02 -3.03
CA PHE A 96 3.16 4.49 -4.28
C PHE A 96 4.65 4.16 -4.34
N VAL A 97 5.08 3.63 -5.48
CA VAL A 97 6.50 3.46 -5.84
C VAL A 97 6.73 4.24 -7.13
N HIS A 98 7.56 5.26 -7.04
CA HIS A 98 7.85 6.10 -8.20
C HIS A 98 8.84 5.40 -9.15
N GLU A 99 8.64 5.57 -10.45
CA GLU A 99 9.48 4.95 -11.48
C GLU A 99 10.96 5.35 -11.36
N ASP A 100 11.24 6.53 -10.83
CA ASP A 100 12.59 7.07 -10.66
C ASP A 100 13.24 6.75 -9.30
N GLU A 101 12.64 5.89 -8.47
CA GLU A 101 13.28 5.47 -7.21
C GLU A 101 14.54 4.62 -7.42
N SER A 102 14.67 3.98 -8.58
CA SER A 102 15.93 3.37 -9.03
C SER A 102 16.02 3.35 -10.54
N PRO A 103 17.20 3.66 -11.11
CA PRO A 103 17.46 3.48 -12.54
C PRO A 103 17.66 2.00 -12.92
N ASP A 104 17.99 1.15 -11.97
CA ASP A 104 18.15 -0.29 -12.17
C ASP A 104 16.78 -0.98 -12.07
N PRO A 105 16.29 -1.63 -13.14
CA PRO A 105 14.98 -2.27 -13.13
C PRO A 105 14.88 -3.44 -12.16
N VAL A 106 15.98 -4.13 -11.84
CA VAL A 106 15.99 -5.23 -10.87
C VAL A 106 15.84 -4.68 -9.45
N VAL A 107 16.57 -3.61 -9.14
CA VAL A 107 16.44 -2.91 -7.85
C VAL A 107 15.04 -2.33 -7.72
N LEU A 108 14.53 -1.67 -8.76
CA LEU A 108 13.19 -1.10 -8.76
C LEU A 108 12.12 -2.18 -8.54
N ALA A 109 12.22 -3.33 -9.21
CA ALA A 109 11.31 -4.46 -8.99
C ALA A 109 11.35 -4.95 -7.53
N SER A 110 12.52 -5.01 -6.91
CA SER A 110 12.65 -5.39 -5.51
C SER A 110 12.00 -4.37 -4.55
N VAL A 111 12.04 -3.08 -4.89
CA VAL A 111 11.34 -2.03 -4.13
C VAL A 111 9.84 -2.22 -4.22
N PHE A 112 9.31 -2.48 -5.42
CA PHE A 112 7.88 -2.78 -5.63
C PHE A 112 7.42 -3.97 -4.80
N GLU A 113 8.13 -5.09 -4.89
CA GLU A 113 7.81 -6.32 -4.15
C GLU A 113 7.84 -6.07 -2.65
N ASN A 114 8.93 -5.52 -2.13
CA ASN A 114 9.11 -5.28 -0.70
C ASN A 114 8.06 -4.32 -0.14
N ARG A 115 7.84 -3.19 -0.81
CA ARG A 115 6.89 -2.17 -0.34
C ARG A 115 5.46 -2.68 -0.37
N SER A 116 5.05 -3.37 -1.43
CA SER A 116 3.72 -3.94 -1.55
C SER A 116 3.45 -4.98 -0.46
N ARG A 117 4.38 -5.90 -0.22
CA ARG A 117 4.26 -6.92 0.84
C ARG A 117 4.26 -6.30 2.24
N LYS A 118 5.22 -5.43 2.54
CA LYS A 118 5.31 -4.82 3.88
C LYS A 118 4.08 -3.99 4.23
N HIS A 119 3.52 -3.24 3.29
CA HIS A 119 2.28 -2.50 3.53
C HIS A 119 1.05 -3.42 3.65
N ALA A 120 1.00 -4.50 2.90
CA ALA A 120 -0.03 -5.52 3.08
C ALA A 120 0.04 -6.16 4.48
N ARG A 121 1.25 -6.47 4.95
CA ARG A 121 1.49 -6.95 6.32
C ARG A 121 1.09 -5.90 7.37
N ASN A 122 1.40 -4.63 7.13
CA ASN A 122 0.96 -3.54 8.02
C ASN A 122 -0.57 -3.44 8.07
N ALA A 123 -1.27 -3.62 6.94
CA ALA A 123 -2.73 -3.65 6.92
C ALA A 123 -3.29 -4.79 7.78
N TYR A 124 -2.70 -5.98 7.70
CA TYR A 124 -3.04 -7.11 8.55
C TYR A 124 -2.81 -6.78 10.04
N TRP A 125 -1.65 -6.23 10.40
CA TRP A 125 -1.36 -5.85 11.77
C TRP A 125 -2.31 -4.77 12.32
N MET A 126 -2.69 -3.80 11.50
CA MET A 126 -3.64 -2.76 11.93
C MET A 126 -4.97 -3.33 12.40
N ILE A 127 -5.41 -4.45 11.83
CA ILE A 127 -6.71 -5.07 12.15
C ILE A 127 -6.56 -6.16 13.21
N PHE A 128 -5.58 -7.04 13.08
CA PHE A 128 -5.52 -8.28 13.86
C PHE A 128 -4.42 -8.30 14.93
N GLU A 129 -3.32 -7.57 14.71
CA GLU A 129 -2.14 -7.61 15.61
C GLU A 129 -1.57 -6.19 15.84
N PRO A 130 -2.34 -5.22 16.35
CA PRO A 130 -1.88 -3.83 16.48
C PRO A 130 -0.65 -3.67 17.41
N GLU A 131 -0.39 -4.64 18.29
CA GLU A 131 0.82 -4.68 19.13
C GLU A 131 2.08 -4.74 18.26
N GLN A 132 2.04 -5.42 17.11
CA GLN A 132 3.18 -5.52 16.19
C GLN A 132 3.64 -4.15 15.69
N LEU A 133 2.72 -3.20 15.53
CA LEU A 133 3.06 -1.83 15.16
C LEU A 133 3.68 -1.07 16.34
N ARG A 134 3.12 -1.25 17.54
CA ARG A 134 3.64 -0.62 18.77
C ARG A 134 5.05 -1.07 19.11
N GLU A 135 5.33 -2.37 19.01
CA GLU A 135 6.66 -2.95 19.28
C GLU A 135 7.72 -2.43 18.30
N ARG A 136 7.32 -2.04 17.09
CA ARG A 136 8.22 -1.53 16.05
C ARG A 136 8.34 -0.01 16.03
N ALA A 137 7.58 0.68 16.84
CA ALA A 137 7.65 2.14 16.93
C ALA A 137 9.05 2.58 17.39
N GLY A 138 9.65 3.52 16.67
CA GLY A 138 11.01 4.02 16.95
C GLY A 138 12.16 3.14 16.44
N MET A 139 11.90 1.98 15.87
CA MET A 139 12.96 1.07 15.38
C MET A 139 13.50 1.44 13.99
N GLY A 140 12.94 2.45 13.33
CA GLY A 140 13.38 2.91 12.00
C GLY A 140 13.18 1.88 10.90
N ILE A 141 12.16 1.03 11.00
CA ILE A 141 11.80 0.04 9.98
C ILE A 141 11.23 0.75 8.76
N ARG A 142 11.73 0.41 7.57
CA ARG A 142 11.34 1.02 6.30
C ARG A 142 10.68 0.02 5.37
N GLN A 143 9.85 0.54 4.47
CA GLN A 143 9.28 -0.19 3.35
C GLN A 143 9.99 0.21 2.06
N GLY A 144 10.48 -0.77 1.29
CA GLY A 144 11.21 -0.56 0.04
C GLY A 144 12.71 -0.30 0.18
N PHE A 145 13.21 -0.05 1.39
CA PHE A 145 14.62 0.26 1.68
C PHE A 145 15.11 -0.51 2.90
N ALA A 146 16.43 -0.50 3.10
CA ALA A 146 17.04 -1.02 4.32
C ALA A 146 16.58 -0.23 5.54
N ASP A 147 16.38 -0.90 6.66
CA ASP A 147 15.98 -0.28 7.91
C ASP A 147 17.03 0.73 8.39
N ALA A 148 16.57 1.88 8.87
CA ALA A 148 17.46 2.95 9.36
C ALA A 148 18.00 2.67 10.77
N GLY A 149 17.29 1.84 11.53
CA GLY A 149 17.54 1.64 12.95
C GLY A 149 17.09 2.81 13.82
N PRO A 150 17.05 2.62 15.14
CA PRO A 150 16.70 3.68 16.09
C PRO A 150 17.77 4.78 16.12
N LEU A 151 17.36 6.00 16.44
CA LEU A 151 18.31 7.07 16.74
C LEU A 151 19.06 6.71 18.03
N LYS A 152 20.40 6.86 17.98
CA LYS A 152 21.22 6.76 19.18
C LYS A 152 21.15 8.11 19.90
N VAL A 153 20.81 8.08 21.18
CA VAL A 153 20.86 9.23 22.07
C VAL A 153 22.08 8.98 22.95
N ASP A 154 23.17 9.73 22.74
CA ASP A 154 24.36 9.69 23.57
C ASP A 154 24.10 10.32 24.94
#